data_ef7ce921892a22e404b356428863ff54
#
_entry.id   ef7ce921892a22e404b356428863ff54
#
_cell.length_a   1.000
_cell.length_b   1.000
_cell.length_c   1.000
_cell.angle_alpha   90.00
_cell.angle_beta   90.00
_cell.angle_gamma   90.00
#
_symmetry.space_group_name_H-M   'P 1'
#
loop_
_entity.id
_entity.type
_entity.pdbx_description
1 polymer ?
#
loop_
_entity_poly.entity_id
_entity_poly.type
_entity_poly.pdbx_seq_one_letter_code
_entity_poly.pdbx_strand_id
1 'polypeptide(L)'
;MAEIYSGKFTATINRPIINETGKNTQVIIYNKGNLLVPVNTTPTDGQYKVTILSTTNCTARLEDDYKTITLLTSTGNSGEIKISINIEGKKTLNKTIPVAVIPSSATIESHYSEQQQLANKFKWLVKSGTSSSNMELTDELFNLVSNNITLTADHINLNGYVSNDDANWSIDNEGNMKAENLNVEGDLSADSITCNTLNSPKYPGTLEGNLEIYVNSSTGNNDNEPNDDVRYETLQGAIDAIPKFLNGKTVYITLETNTTEDVYLRGFVGGAIRIYMNGKTLYGTLRSYVCSCSISVYGGTKSNTEGATGIIHPNVGLAFGSRAVSVGFEASQYAALYKVKVYAPDNLPSDITNTDKVCVASQAGTGNVYCKNIQIVNAVVGFRTNNAGVMHVNSSSGIASKYGFQATTGGIISIANNNQCGGATSATNKSGGGQIWYDTNGPTFATGNQSSDTTTAPVVSTTKTMTIKSSYGDTYRSSVYNNWKKDGKVRQGDYGYGDCTGCWFFGSAFAELKGKTINKVQITITRNRGGSYSAVGLVVRTHNYSARPSGAPTLSSSSYGTLSLATGTSGTLTITNSEVLNGIKNGTVKGFGIRTTYDSAHYAVCSGSVTVKITYTE
;
A
#
# COMPACT_ATOMS: atom_id res chain seq x y z
N MET A 1 3.16 28.56 30.10
CA MET A 1 3.30 27.55 29.04
C MET A 1 4.45 26.65 29.42
N ALA A 2 4.21 25.36 29.62
CA ALA A 2 5.27 24.41 29.93
C ALA A 2 6.05 24.12 28.63
N GLU A 3 7.30 24.51 28.57
CA GLU A 3 8.19 24.15 27.46
C GLU A 3 8.41 22.65 27.45
N ILE A 4 8.07 22.00 26.33
CA ILE A 4 8.28 20.57 26.12
C ILE A 4 9.69 20.39 25.56
N TYR A 5 10.59 19.82 26.35
CA TYR A 5 11.92 19.43 25.87
C TYR A 5 11.85 18.03 25.29
N SER A 6 12.07 17.89 24.00
CA SER A 6 12.36 16.61 23.34
C SER A 6 13.84 16.59 23.00
N GLY A 7 14.65 15.82 23.70
CA GLY A 7 16.06 15.75 23.42
C GLY A 7 16.57 14.32 23.42
N LYS A 8 17.46 14.02 22.49
CA LYS A 8 18.17 12.75 22.43
C LYS A 8 19.47 12.90 23.18
N PHE A 9 19.61 12.19 24.29
CA PHE A 9 20.83 12.17 25.08
C PHE A 9 21.60 10.89 24.74
N THR A 10 22.83 11.02 24.24
CA THR A 10 23.72 9.88 24.00
C THR A 10 24.87 9.95 25.01
N ALA A 11 24.88 9.04 25.96
CA ALA A 11 26.03 8.86 26.83
C ALA A 11 26.94 7.81 26.18
N THR A 12 28.17 8.16 25.87
CA THR A 12 29.19 7.20 25.44
C THR A 12 29.94 6.71 26.66
N ILE A 13 29.85 5.41 26.91
CA ILE A 13 30.64 4.76 27.98
C ILE A 13 31.92 4.27 27.33
N ASN A 14 33.06 4.83 27.75
CA ASN A 14 34.34 4.21 27.44
C ASN A 14 34.43 2.88 28.19
N ARG A 15 34.68 1.78 27.47
CA ARG A 15 34.81 0.46 28.07
C ARG A 15 35.87 0.49 29.17
N PRO A 16 35.52 -0.03 30.34
CA PRO A 16 36.54 -0.22 31.38
C PRO A 16 37.59 -1.22 30.88
N ILE A 17 38.83 -0.86 30.98
CA ILE A 17 39.93 -1.81 30.86
C ILE A 17 39.93 -2.60 32.19
N ILE A 18 39.50 -3.86 32.15
CA ILE A 18 39.58 -4.76 33.30
C ILE A 18 41.05 -5.18 33.42
N ASN A 19 41.74 -4.72 34.43
CA ASN A 19 42.98 -5.38 34.81
C ASN A 19 42.63 -6.66 35.59
N GLU A 20 43.49 -7.64 35.53
CA GLU A 20 43.32 -9.05 35.99
C GLU A 20 42.88 -9.24 37.46
N THR A 21 42.73 -8.20 38.21
CA THR A 21 42.40 -8.26 39.65
C THR A 21 40.95 -7.87 39.98
N GLY A 22 40.13 -7.51 38.99
CA GLY A 22 38.69 -7.24 39.17
C GLY A 22 38.36 -6.07 40.11
N LYS A 23 39.31 -5.19 40.39
CA LYS A 23 39.13 -4.05 41.30
C LYS A 23 39.14 -2.74 40.52
N ASN A 24 38.07 -1.97 40.69
CA ASN A 24 37.92 -0.55 40.34
C ASN A 24 37.99 -0.24 38.85
N THR A 25 36.92 -0.54 38.18
CA THR A 25 36.72 -0.08 36.80
C THR A 25 36.00 1.26 36.81
N GLN A 26 36.64 2.28 36.29
CA GLN A 26 36.05 3.61 36.16
C GLN A 26 35.21 3.69 34.92
N VAL A 27 33.92 3.97 35.04
CA VAL A 27 33.02 4.22 33.95
C VAL A 27 32.86 5.72 33.80
N ILE A 28 33.45 6.29 32.73
CA ILE A 28 33.33 7.72 32.44
C ILE A 28 32.13 7.90 31.50
N ILE A 29 31.13 8.65 31.93
CA ILE A 29 29.99 9.02 31.12
C ILE A 29 30.34 10.32 30.42
N TYR A 30 30.57 10.25 29.10
CA TYR A 30 30.74 11.42 28.27
C TYR A 30 29.40 11.89 27.73
N ASN A 31 29.08 13.14 27.98
CA ASN A 31 27.96 13.77 27.30
C ASN A 31 28.40 14.16 25.86
N LYS A 32 28.06 13.36 24.89
CA LYS A 32 28.15 13.67 23.46
C LYS A 32 26.76 13.71 22.81
N GLY A 33 25.75 14.10 23.53
CA GLY A 33 24.41 14.16 22.98
C GLY A 33 23.95 15.60 22.85
N ASN A 34 23.34 15.92 21.73
CA ASN A 34 22.51 17.09 21.65
C ASN A 34 21.25 16.83 22.49
N LEU A 35 21.20 17.41 23.68
CA LEU A 35 19.91 17.69 24.28
C LEU A 35 19.23 18.66 23.33
N LEU A 36 18.17 18.22 22.66
CA LEU A 36 17.30 19.14 21.96
C LEU A 36 16.57 19.97 23.02
N VAL A 37 17.18 21.07 23.35
CA VAL A 37 16.56 22.14 24.11
C VAL A 37 15.77 22.95 23.09
N PRO A 38 14.49 23.19 23.26
CA PRO A 38 13.77 24.04 22.33
C PRO A 38 14.41 25.41 22.32
N VAL A 39 14.76 25.83 21.12
CA VAL A 39 15.15 27.17 20.75
C VAL A 39 16.26 27.81 21.62
N ASN A 40 17.49 27.72 21.12
CA ASN A 40 18.64 28.61 21.40
C ASN A 40 19.48 28.44 22.66
N THR A 41 19.41 27.36 23.41
CA THR A 41 20.37 27.14 24.52
C THR A 41 20.85 25.71 24.56
N THR A 42 22.08 25.50 24.17
CA THR A 42 22.82 24.27 24.49
C THR A 42 23.21 24.30 25.95
N PRO A 43 22.87 23.29 26.79
CA PRO A 43 23.37 23.27 28.17
C PRO A 43 24.89 23.21 28.17
N THR A 44 25.51 24.14 28.85
CA THR A 44 26.98 24.11 29.08
C THR A 44 27.30 23.10 30.15
N ASP A 45 28.55 22.59 30.15
CA ASP A 45 29.08 21.76 31.25
C ASP A 45 28.90 22.46 32.60
N GLY A 46 28.17 21.84 33.51
CA GLY A 46 27.81 22.43 34.81
C GLY A 46 26.30 22.65 35.00
N GLN A 47 25.52 22.65 33.94
CA GLN A 47 24.08 22.87 34.05
C GLN A 47 23.27 21.58 34.34
N TYR A 48 23.93 20.46 34.56
CA TYR A 48 23.25 19.21 34.90
C TYR A 48 23.98 18.43 35.98
N LYS A 49 23.22 17.71 36.81
CA LYS A 49 23.72 16.77 37.81
C LYS A 49 23.18 15.37 37.57
N VAL A 50 24.05 14.38 37.65
CA VAL A 50 23.69 12.96 37.55
C VAL A 50 23.48 12.44 38.97
N THR A 51 22.48 11.58 39.14
CA THR A 51 22.23 10.84 40.38
C THR A 51 22.03 9.38 40.05
N ILE A 52 22.67 8.47 40.76
CA ILE A 52 22.40 7.04 40.63
C ILE A 52 21.11 6.72 41.38
N LEU A 53 20.11 6.19 40.68
CA LEU A 53 18.81 5.81 41.23
C LEU A 53 18.82 4.39 41.79
N SER A 54 19.42 3.47 41.07
CA SER A 54 19.59 2.06 41.49
C SER A 54 20.64 1.37 40.64
N THR A 55 21.17 0.28 41.18
CA THR A 55 22.06 -0.64 40.46
C THR A 55 21.51 -2.06 40.55
N THR A 56 21.71 -2.85 39.50
CA THR A 56 21.32 -4.27 39.44
C THR A 56 22.56 -5.08 39.04
N ASN A 57 22.89 -6.11 39.80
CA ASN A 57 24.07 -6.96 39.60
C ASN A 57 25.42 -6.21 39.56
N CYS A 58 25.46 -4.99 40.05
CA CYS A 58 26.67 -4.19 40.18
C CYS A 58 26.52 -3.19 41.31
N THR A 59 27.65 -2.69 41.81
CA THR A 59 27.70 -1.52 42.71
C THR A 59 28.47 -0.41 42.03
N ALA A 60 27.98 0.80 42.13
CA ALA A 60 28.58 1.96 41.50
C ALA A 60 28.54 3.17 42.43
N ARG A 61 29.50 4.07 42.28
CA ARG A 61 29.58 5.35 42.98
C ARG A 61 29.66 6.48 41.99
N LEU A 62 28.94 7.54 42.26
CA LEU A 62 29.10 8.81 41.54
C LEU A 62 30.26 9.58 42.15
N GLU A 63 31.16 10.07 41.32
CA GLU A 63 32.31 10.88 41.76
C GLU A 63 31.90 12.34 42.03
N ASP A 64 32.79 13.10 42.59
CA ASP A 64 32.54 14.48 43.04
C ASP A 64 32.27 15.46 41.89
N ASP A 65 32.59 15.08 40.67
CA ASP A 65 32.26 15.84 39.46
C ASP A 65 30.77 15.74 39.06
N TYR A 66 30.00 14.88 39.73
CA TYR A 66 28.59 14.56 39.45
C TYR A 66 28.32 14.05 38.01
N LYS A 67 29.35 13.58 37.32
CA LYS A 67 29.30 13.11 35.92
C LYS A 67 29.99 11.77 35.72
N THR A 68 30.99 11.46 36.52
CA THR A 68 31.75 10.20 36.46
C THR A 68 31.18 9.17 37.42
N ILE A 69 30.94 7.97 36.91
CA ILE A 69 30.47 6.83 37.72
C ILE A 69 31.58 5.79 37.75
N THR A 70 32.02 5.46 38.97
CA THR A 70 32.97 4.37 39.23
C THR A 70 32.21 3.09 39.54
N LEU A 71 32.42 2.06 38.74
CA LEU A 71 31.92 0.71 39.00
C LEU A 71 32.83 0.03 40.02
N LEU A 72 32.31 -0.33 41.17
CA LEU A 72 33.09 -0.90 42.29
C LEU A 72 33.13 -2.42 42.23
N THR A 73 31.98 -3.05 42.00
CA THR A 73 31.86 -4.51 41.92
C THR A 73 30.77 -4.89 40.93
N SER A 74 30.84 -6.10 40.40
CA SER A 74 29.77 -6.68 39.59
C SER A 74 29.58 -8.15 39.93
N THR A 75 28.35 -8.61 39.89
CA THR A 75 27.96 -10.01 40.07
C THR A 75 27.26 -10.50 38.83
N GLY A 76 27.78 -11.56 38.19
CA GLY A 76 27.20 -12.09 36.93
C GLY A 76 27.75 -11.43 35.67
N ASN A 77 27.17 -11.78 34.53
CA ASN A 77 27.68 -11.40 33.20
C ASN A 77 27.11 -10.08 32.67
N SER A 78 26.11 -9.52 33.31
CA SER A 78 25.52 -8.24 32.96
C SER A 78 24.88 -7.56 34.16
N GLY A 79 24.88 -6.25 34.16
CA GLY A 79 24.24 -5.43 35.19
C GLY A 79 23.63 -4.18 34.57
N GLU A 80 22.95 -3.41 35.40
CA GLU A 80 22.36 -2.14 35.00
C GLU A 80 22.60 -1.08 36.06
N ILE A 81 22.88 0.14 35.63
CA ILE A 81 22.90 1.34 36.47
C ILE A 81 21.78 2.26 35.97
N LYS A 82 20.80 2.53 36.80
CA LYS A 82 19.76 3.53 36.49
C LYS A 82 20.18 4.87 37.09
N ILE A 83 20.16 5.87 36.21
CA ILE A 83 20.53 7.24 36.57
C ILE A 83 19.40 8.21 36.32
N SER A 84 19.39 9.28 37.09
CA SER A 84 18.59 10.48 36.83
C SER A 84 19.54 11.62 36.49
N ILE A 85 19.22 12.34 35.42
CA ILE A 85 19.95 13.52 35.01
C ILE A 85 19.04 14.71 35.24
N ASN A 86 19.41 15.54 36.23
CA ASN A 86 18.68 16.76 36.57
C ASN A 86 19.35 17.96 35.89
N ILE A 87 18.61 18.67 35.10
CA ILE A 87 19.05 19.92 34.49
C ILE A 87 18.43 21.06 35.28
N GLU A 88 19.22 21.95 35.79
CA GLU A 88 18.80 23.02 36.69
C GLU A 88 17.66 23.86 36.05
N GLY A 89 16.54 23.95 36.76
CA GLY A 89 15.33 24.65 36.31
C GLY A 89 14.53 23.94 35.22
N LYS A 90 14.84 22.66 34.90
CA LYS A 90 14.25 21.92 33.77
C LYS A 90 13.92 20.46 34.13
N LYS A 91 13.36 19.72 33.18
CA LYS A 91 12.86 18.36 33.37
C LYS A 91 13.98 17.36 33.71
N THR A 92 13.73 16.50 34.70
CA THR A 92 14.57 15.34 35.01
C THR A 92 14.43 14.23 33.96
N LEU A 93 15.56 13.70 33.49
CA LEU A 93 15.64 12.58 32.55
C LEU A 93 16.19 11.33 33.25
N ASN A 94 15.49 10.21 33.11
CA ASN A 94 15.96 8.92 33.62
C ASN A 94 16.56 8.07 32.50
N LYS A 95 17.70 7.44 32.75
CA LYS A 95 18.38 6.56 31.80
C LYS A 95 18.82 5.27 32.49
N THR A 96 18.85 4.17 31.73
CA THR A 96 19.43 2.90 32.14
C THR A 96 20.71 2.69 31.34
N ILE A 97 21.82 2.40 32.07
CA ILE A 97 23.13 2.11 31.51
C ILE A 97 23.38 0.62 31.67
N PRO A 98 23.43 -0.16 30.59
CA PRO A 98 23.79 -1.56 30.67
C PRO A 98 25.29 -1.70 30.99
N VAL A 99 25.62 -2.57 31.93
CA VAL A 99 26.99 -2.91 32.31
C VAL A 99 27.28 -4.33 31.84
N ALA A 100 28.22 -4.48 30.90
CA ALA A 100 28.71 -5.79 30.48
C ALA A 100 29.94 -6.15 31.31
N VAL A 101 29.91 -7.31 31.96
CA VAL A 101 31.04 -7.85 32.68
C VAL A 101 31.80 -8.82 31.79
N ILE A 102 33.03 -8.53 31.49
CA ILE A 102 33.90 -9.45 30.75
C ILE A 102 34.42 -10.49 31.75
N PRO A 103 34.18 -11.80 31.54
CA PRO A 103 34.70 -12.86 32.41
C PRO A 103 36.23 -12.84 32.50
N SER A 104 36.78 -13.39 33.57
CA SER A 104 38.24 -13.55 33.76
C SER A 104 38.85 -14.40 32.63
N SER A 105 40.15 -14.27 32.40
CA SER A 105 40.86 -14.94 31.29
C SER A 105 40.54 -16.43 31.11
N ALA A 106 40.36 -17.17 32.23
CA ALA A 106 39.98 -18.59 32.18
C ALA A 106 38.58 -18.85 31.59
N THR A 107 37.69 -17.87 31.59
CA THR A 107 36.34 -17.98 30.99
C THR A 107 36.34 -17.53 29.55
N ILE A 108 37.29 -16.67 29.14
CA ILE A 108 37.45 -16.22 27.75
C ILE A 108 37.93 -17.37 26.87
N GLU A 109 38.80 -18.25 27.39
CA GLU A 109 39.26 -19.45 26.66
C GLU A 109 38.11 -20.42 26.35
N SER A 110 37.12 -20.51 27.22
CA SER A 110 35.96 -21.39 27.01
C SER A 110 34.96 -20.89 25.96
N HIS A 111 35.03 -19.62 25.52
CA HIS A 111 34.13 -19.03 24.53
C HIS A 111 34.73 -18.93 23.14
N TYR A 112 35.87 -19.54 22.86
CA TYR A 112 36.51 -19.59 21.53
C TYR A 112 36.66 -18.22 20.84
N SER A 113 36.88 -17.14 21.58
CA SER A 113 37.19 -15.84 21.01
C SER A 113 38.70 -15.61 21.07
N GLU A 114 39.30 -15.48 19.89
CA GLU A 114 40.73 -15.21 19.74
C GLU A 114 40.92 -13.75 19.31
N GLN A 115 41.64 -12.99 20.12
CA GLN A 115 42.05 -11.64 19.77
C GLN A 115 43.52 -11.67 19.35
N GLN A 116 43.80 -11.46 18.08
CA GLN A 116 45.14 -11.31 17.54
C GLN A 116 45.41 -9.84 17.25
N GLN A 117 46.43 -9.30 17.91
CA GLN A 117 46.96 -7.97 17.61
C GLN A 117 48.37 -8.11 17.05
N LEU A 118 48.51 -7.79 15.76
CA LEU A 118 49.80 -7.63 15.07
C LEU A 118 50.13 -6.16 14.97
N ALA A 119 51.36 -5.79 14.66
CA ALA A 119 51.86 -4.40 14.70
C ALA A 119 50.97 -3.40 13.91
N ASN A 120 50.24 -3.85 12.90
CA ASN A 120 49.36 -3.07 12.04
C ASN A 120 48.05 -3.81 11.72
N LYS A 121 47.63 -4.79 12.55
CA LYS A 121 46.45 -5.60 12.32
C LYS A 121 45.77 -5.96 13.63
N PHE A 122 44.45 -5.75 13.69
CA PHE A 122 43.59 -6.20 14.77
C PHE A 122 42.58 -7.20 14.21
N LYS A 123 42.52 -8.40 14.76
CA LYS A 123 41.59 -9.42 14.34
C LYS A 123 40.84 -10.03 15.51
N TRP A 124 39.51 -10.02 15.41
CA TRP A 124 38.61 -10.76 16.29
C TRP A 124 38.04 -11.95 15.56
N LEU A 125 38.21 -13.14 16.10
CA LEU A 125 37.71 -14.38 15.55
C LEU A 125 36.85 -15.08 16.60
N VAL A 126 35.60 -15.34 16.30
CA VAL A 126 34.68 -16.15 17.11
C VAL A 126 34.36 -17.41 16.31
N LYS A 127 34.65 -18.57 16.89
CA LYS A 127 34.37 -19.88 16.33
C LYS A 127 33.34 -20.61 17.15
N SER A 128 32.34 -21.22 16.52
CA SER A 128 31.37 -22.12 17.12
C SER A 128 31.11 -23.29 16.17
N GLY A 129 31.69 -24.43 16.48
CA GLY A 129 31.67 -25.60 15.61
C GLY A 129 32.34 -25.33 14.26
N THR A 130 31.60 -25.50 13.17
CA THR A 130 32.06 -25.24 11.79
C THR A 130 31.86 -23.78 11.35
N SER A 131 31.18 -22.96 12.14
CA SER A 131 30.88 -21.56 11.81
C SER A 131 31.93 -20.64 12.46
N SER A 132 32.35 -19.63 11.72
CA SER A 132 33.25 -18.60 12.22
C SER A 132 32.79 -17.20 11.81
N SER A 133 32.91 -16.25 12.70
CA SER A 133 32.77 -14.84 12.41
C SER A 133 34.05 -14.13 12.81
N ASN A 134 34.52 -13.22 11.98
CA ASN A 134 35.70 -12.44 12.27
C ASN A 134 35.49 -10.97 11.95
N MET A 135 36.24 -10.14 12.66
CA MET A 135 36.41 -8.73 12.40
C MET A 135 37.92 -8.46 12.34
N GLU A 136 38.38 -7.92 11.23
CA GLU A 136 39.78 -7.62 10.98
C GLU A 136 39.95 -6.15 10.65
N LEU A 137 40.81 -5.46 11.36
CA LEU A 137 41.23 -4.09 11.15
C LEU A 137 42.71 -4.05 10.81
N THR A 138 43.04 -3.41 9.70
CA THR A 138 44.42 -3.02 9.36
C THR A 138 44.41 -1.52 9.00
N ASP A 139 45.56 -0.96 8.71
CA ASP A 139 45.73 0.40 8.19
C ASP A 139 45.07 0.60 6.84
N GLU A 140 44.84 -0.49 6.07
CA GLU A 140 44.24 -0.44 4.73
C GLU A 140 42.90 -1.18 4.65
N LEU A 141 42.54 -2.00 5.66
CA LEU A 141 41.38 -2.90 5.56
C LEU A 141 40.63 -3.03 6.89
N PHE A 142 39.32 -2.84 6.84
CA PHE A 142 38.39 -3.32 7.85
C PHE A 142 37.56 -4.46 7.25
N ASN A 143 37.76 -5.68 7.74
CA ASN A 143 37.05 -6.86 7.25
C ASN A 143 36.18 -7.48 8.36
N LEU A 144 34.87 -7.60 8.11
CA LEU A 144 33.91 -8.25 8.99
C LEU A 144 33.24 -9.39 8.24
N VAL A 145 33.61 -10.64 8.60
CA VAL A 145 33.07 -11.85 7.98
C VAL A 145 32.16 -12.56 8.97
N SER A 146 30.90 -12.71 8.61
CA SER A 146 29.89 -13.42 9.40
C SER A 146 28.75 -13.87 8.49
N ASN A 147 28.10 -14.99 8.84
CA ASN A 147 26.88 -15.43 8.14
C ASN A 147 25.73 -14.40 8.25
N ASN A 148 25.69 -13.64 9.34
CA ASN A 148 24.76 -12.56 9.56
C ASN A 148 25.46 -11.38 10.24
N ILE A 149 25.37 -10.20 9.64
CA ILE A 149 25.82 -8.95 10.21
C ILE A 149 24.59 -8.07 10.42
N THR A 150 24.24 -7.80 11.66
CA THR A 150 23.17 -6.87 12.02
C THR A 150 23.77 -5.59 12.57
N LEU A 151 23.54 -4.49 11.86
CA LEU A 151 23.90 -3.15 12.29
C LEU A 151 22.63 -2.44 12.74
N THR A 152 22.52 -2.16 14.05
CA THR A 152 21.41 -1.41 14.62
C THR A 152 21.91 -0.06 15.07
N ALA A 153 21.56 0.98 14.33
CA ALA A 153 21.90 2.36 14.64
C ALA A 153 20.83 3.29 14.09
N ASP A 154 20.70 4.47 14.71
CA ASP A 154 19.81 5.51 14.18
C ASP A 154 20.30 6.02 12.81
N HIS A 155 21.62 6.00 12.60
CA HIS A 155 22.27 6.34 11.33
C HIS A 155 23.49 5.45 11.09
N ILE A 156 23.60 4.89 9.90
CA ILE A 156 24.78 4.16 9.42
C ILE A 156 25.34 4.98 8.24
N ASN A 157 26.51 5.59 8.44
CA ASN A 157 27.20 6.31 7.39
C ASN A 157 28.19 5.36 6.69
N LEU A 158 27.98 5.10 5.42
CA LEU A 158 28.87 4.34 4.56
C LEU A 158 29.51 5.33 3.58
N ASN A 159 30.84 5.48 3.66
CA ASN A 159 31.60 6.33 2.75
C ASN A 159 32.57 5.44 1.98
N GLY A 160 32.32 5.29 0.68
CA GLY A 160 33.05 4.40 -0.20
C GLY A 160 32.15 3.49 -1.01
N TYR A 161 32.76 2.57 -1.73
CA TYR A 161 32.06 1.58 -2.56
C TYR A 161 31.59 0.42 -1.69
N VAL A 162 30.30 0.09 -1.78
CA VAL A 162 29.69 -1.05 -1.07
C VAL A 162 29.05 -1.96 -2.12
N SER A 163 29.42 -3.24 -2.11
CA SER A 163 28.84 -4.22 -3.04
C SER A 163 28.83 -5.63 -2.44
N ASN A 164 28.09 -6.54 -3.07
CA ASN A 164 28.28 -7.98 -2.89
C ASN A 164 29.27 -8.54 -3.93
N ASP A 165 29.72 -9.77 -3.72
CA ASP A 165 30.70 -10.45 -4.62
C ASP A 165 30.20 -10.58 -6.06
N ASP A 166 28.89 -10.74 -6.27
CA ASP A 166 28.28 -10.84 -7.59
C ASP A 166 28.07 -9.47 -8.25
N ALA A 167 28.36 -8.37 -7.56
CA ALA A 167 28.17 -6.99 -7.98
C ALA A 167 26.75 -6.65 -8.50
N ASN A 168 25.75 -7.45 -8.11
CA ASN A 168 24.37 -7.21 -8.49
C ASN A 168 23.66 -6.16 -7.61
N TRP A 169 24.30 -5.72 -6.53
CA TRP A 169 23.98 -4.46 -5.85
C TRP A 169 25.27 -3.78 -5.37
N SER A 170 25.29 -2.47 -5.37
CA SER A 170 26.42 -1.66 -4.89
C SER A 170 26.00 -0.23 -4.56
N ILE A 171 26.78 0.41 -3.68
CA ILE A 171 26.75 1.86 -3.47
C ILE A 171 28.17 2.36 -3.78
N ASP A 172 28.31 3.28 -4.72
CA ASP A 172 29.61 3.86 -5.07
C ASP A 172 30.03 4.97 -4.10
N ASN A 173 31.24 5.50 -4.27
CA ASN A 173 31.78 6.59 -3.43
C ASN A 173 31.09 7.94 -3.64
N GLU A 174 30.22 8.06 -4.63
CA GLU A 174 29.38 9.24 -4.86
C GLU A 174 27.99 9.07 -4.23
N GLY A 175 27.71 7.89 -3.65
CA GLY A 175 26.43 7.55 -3.01
C GLY A 175 25.41 7.00 -3.99
N ASN A 176 25.77 6.69 -5.24
CA ASN A 176 24.85 6.09 -6.19
C ASN A 176 24.65 4.61 -5.87
N MET A 177 23.40 4.20 -5.75
CA MET A 177 23.04 2.81 -5.54
C MET A 177 22.71 2.14 -6.88
N LYS A 178 23.36 1.00 -7.17
CA LYS A 178 23.03 0.12 -8.27
C LYS A 178 22.50 -1.19 -7.68
N ALA A 179 21.35 -1.66 -8.15
CA ALA A 179 20.82 -2.97 -7.80
C ALA A 179 20.10 -3.57 -9.01
N GLU A 180 20.30 -4.88 -9.27
CA GLU A 180 19.53 -5.58 -10.32
C GLU A 180 18.06 -5.75 -9.91
N ASN A 181 17.83 -5.96 -8.62
CA ASN A 181 16.49 -6.08 -8.05
C ASN A 181 16.45 -5.36 -6.70
N LEU A 182 15.79 -4.21 -6.66
CA LEU A 182 15.53 -3.47 -5.44
C LEU A 182 14.08 -3.67 -5.02
N ASN A 183 13.85 -4.31 -3.87
CA ASN A 183 12.53 -4.38 -3.25
C ASN A 183 12.46 -3.37 -2.11
N VAL A 184 11.60 -2.36 -2.25
CA VAL A 184 11.34 -1.37 -1.20
C VAL A 184 9.96 -1.66 -0.61
N GLU A 185 9.93 -2.14 0.63
CA GLU A 185 8.69 -2.28 1.40
C GLU A 185 8.45 -0.98 2.17
N GLY A 186 7.68 -0.07 1.57
CA GLY A 186 7.40 1.25 2.12
C GLY A 186 7.49 2.36 1.09
N ASP A 187 7.70 3.58 1.56
CA ASP A 187 7.74 4.76 0.69
C ASP A 187 9.17 4.99 0.15
N LEU A 188 9.31 5.15 -1.16
CA LEU A 188 10.51 5.64 -1.81
C LEU A 188 10.36 7.15 -2.04
N SER A 189 11.18 7.96 -1.36
CA SER A 189 11.27 9.40 -1.60
C SER A 189 12.52 9.71 -2.43
N ALA A 190 12.32 10.29 -3.59
CA ALA A 190 13.39 10.69 -4.50
C ALA A 190 13.04 12.00 -5.21
N ASP A 191 14.04 12.85 -5.43
CA ASP A 191 13.85 14.10 -6.19
C ASP A 191 13.53 13.83 -7.66
N SER A 192 14.08 12.77 -8.22
CA SER A 192 13.77 12.29 -9.56
C SER A 192 13.99 10.78 -9.68
N ILE A 193 13.19 10.12 -10.51
CA ILE A 193 13.36 8.72 -10.88
C ILE A 193 13.51 8.67 -12.40
N THR A 194 14.69 8.23 -12.90
CA THR A 194 14.91 7.98 -14.32
C THR A 194 14.93 6.48 -14.55
N CYS A 195 14.02 5.97 -15.35
CA CYS A 195 13.91 4.55 -15.68
C CYS A 195 13.52 4.36 -17.15
N ASN A 196 13.99 3.29 -17.78
CA ASN A 196 13.57 2.93 -19.13
C ASN A 196 12.11 2.46 -19.18
N THR A 197 11.65 1.82 -18.10
CA THR A 197 10.28 1.36 -17.94
C THR A 197 9.94 1.34 -16.46
N LEU A 198 8.96 2.12 -16.05
CA LEU A 198 8.39 2.02 -14.71
C LEU A 198 7.19 1.06 -14.77
N ASN A 199 7.44 -0.22 -14.56
CA ASN A 199 6.38 -1.21 -14.38
C ASN A 199 5.77 -1.06 -12.99
N SER A 200 4.93 -0.05 -12.83
CA SER A 200 4.08 0.07 -11.66
C SER A 200 2.65 -0.25 -12.09
N PRO A 201 2.05 -1.33 -11.61
CA PRO A 201 0.63 -1.57 -11.84
C PRO A 201 -0.26 -0.48 -11.25
N LYS A 202 0.33 0.43 -10.45
CA LYS A 202 -0.40 1.47 -9.73
C LYS A 202 -0.04 2.90 -10.14
N TYR A 203 1.11 3.12 -10.79
CA TYR A 203 1.59 4.46 -11.19
C TYR A 203 2.39 4.36 -12.50
N PRO A 204 1.74 4.14 -13.65
CA PRO A 204 2.42 4.27 -14.93
C PRO A 204 2.96 5.69 -15.04
N GLY A 205 4.15 5.84 -15.56
CA GLY A 205 4.96 7.05 -15.68
C GLY A 205 4.28 8.40 -15.93
N THR A 206 4.97 9.32 -16.54
CA THR A 206 4.46 10.64 -16.93
C THR A 206 3.68 10.55 -18.24
N LEU A 207 2.57 11.24 -18.34
CA LEU A 207 1.81 11.30 -19.60
C LEU A 207 2.56 12.16 -20.63
N GLU A 208 2.94 11.56 -21.76
CA GLU A 208 3.71 12.25 -22.80
C GLU A 208 2.86 13.03 -23.80
N GLY A 209 1.63 12.57 -24.06
CA GLY A 209 0.66 13.16 -24.97
C GLY A 209 -0.74 13.28 -24.34
N ASN A 210 -1.68 13.91 -25.04
CA ASN A 210 -3.07 13.77 -24.68
C ASN A 210 -3.50 12.31 -24.92
N LEU A 211 -4.40 11.81 -24.08
CA LEU A 211 -4.86 10.42 -24.12
C LEU A 211 -6.37 10.39 -24.30
N GLU A 212 -6.86 9.57 -25.23
CA GLU A 212 -8.29 9.35 -25.44
C GLU A 212 -8.66 7.88 -25.23
N ILE A 213 -9.42 7.60 -24.19
CA ILE A 213 -9.78 6.25 -23.77
C ILE A 213 -11.28 6.12 -23.55
N TYR A 214 -11.78 4.90 -23.60
CA TYR A 214 -13.20 4.61 -23.57
C TYR A 214 -13.53 3.62 -22.45
N VAL A 215 -14.77 3.68 -21.95
CA VAL A 215 -15.30 2.75 -20.97
C VAL A 215 -16.45 1.97 -21.57
N ASN A 216 -16.29 0.66 -21.68
CA ASN A 216 -17.29 -0.25 -22.21
C ASN A 216 -17.34 -1.53 -21.37
N SER A 217 -18.39 -1.71 -20.60
CA SER A 217 -18.54 -2.84 -19.67
C SER A 217 -18.65 -4.21 -20.35
N SER A 218 -18.86 -4.24 -21.67
CA SER A 218 -19.02 -5.50 -22.42
C SER A 218 -17.76 -5.90 -23.20
N THR A 219 -16.96 -4.93 -23.65
CA THR A 219 -15.81 -5.16 -24.54
C THR A 219 -14.50 -4.63 -23.99
N GLY A 220 -14.54 -3.89 -22.89
CA GLY A 220 -13.36 -3.32 -22.23
C GLY A 220 -12.60 -4.35 -21.41
N ASN A 221 -11.33 -4.04 -21.14
CA ASN A 221 -10.46 -4.81 -20.26
C ASN A 221 -9.62 -3.88 -19.37
N ASN A 222 -9.75 -4.02 -18.05
CA ASN A 222 -9.04 -3.18 -17.09
C ASN A 222 -7.54 -3.51 -16.95
N ASP A 223 -7.08 -4.59 -17.59
CA ASP A 223 -5.65 -4.94 -17.64
C ASP A 223 -4.93 -4.26 -18.85
N ASN A 224 -5.65 -3.47 -19.65
CA ASN A 224 -5.06 -2.76 -20.79
C ASN A 224 -4.09 -1.65 -20.32
N GLU A 225 -2.98 -1.52 -21.04
CA GLU A 225 -2.09 -0.36 -20.89
C GLU A 225 -2.77 0.91 -21.46
N PRO A 226 -2.53 2.09 -20.87
CA PRO A 226 -3.13 3.33 -21.31
C PRO A 226 -2.56 3.78 -22.66
N ASN A 227 -3.39 3.69 -23.70
CA ASN A 227 -3.09 4.14 -25.05
C ASN A 227 -4.36 4.69 -25.70
N ASP A 228 -4.22 5.46 -26.78
CA ASP A 228 -5.36 6.01 -27.51
C ASP A 228 -6.28 4.89 -28.03
N ASP A 229 -7.58 5.17 -28.02
CA ASP A 229 -8.64 4.26 -28.47
C ASP A 229 -8.83 2.97 -27.66
N VAL A 230 -8.16 2.83 -26.52
CA VAL A 230 -8.30 1.67 -25.64
C VAL A 230 -9.60 1.71 -24.86
N ARG A 231 -10.21 0.54 -24.68
CA ARG A 231 -11.45 0.34 -23.91
C ARG A 231 -11.19 -0.36 -22.61
N TYR A 232 -11.63 0.26 -21.52
CA TYR A 232 -11.64 -0.31 -20.19
C TYR A 232 -13.02 -0.84 -19.84
N GLU A 233 -13.10 -1.89 -19.05
CA GLU A 233 -14.35 -2.47 -18.59
C GLU A 233 -15.10 -1.50 -17.66
N THR A 234 -14.35 -0.77 -16.81
CA THR A 234 -14.90 0.13 -15.81
C THR A 234 -14.25 1.53 -15.87
N LEU A 235 -14.97 2.55 -15.39
CA LEU A 235 -14.44 3.91 -15.30
C LEU A 235 -13.29 3.99 -14.28
N GLN A 236 -13.39 3.24 -13.16
CA GLN A 236 -12.30 3.17 -12.18
C GLN A 236 -11.06 2.49 -12.79
N GLY A 237 -11.24 1.42 -13.56
CA GLY A 237 -10.14 0.76 -14.28
C GLY A 237 -9.43 1.72 -15.24
N ALA A 238 -10.18 2.50 -15.99
CA ALA A 238 -9.62 3.55 -16.85
C ALA A 238 -8.82 4.60 -16.06
N ILE A 239 -9.35 5.05 -14.92
CA ILE A 239 -8.70 6.04 -14.04
C ILE A 239 -7.44 5.47 -13.38
N ASP A 240 -7.46 4.20 -12.98
CA ASP A 240 -6.31 3.55 -12.35
C ASP A 240 -5.15 3.30 -13.31
N ALA A 241 -5.45 3.15 -14.61
CA ALA A 241 -4.45 3.01 -15.66
C ALA A 241 -3.74 4.33 -16.00
N ILE A 242 -4.34 5.49 -15.69
CA ILE A 242 -3.79 6.81 -16.06
C ILE A 242 -2.59 7.15 -15.14
N PRO A 243 -1.46 7.64 -15.71
CA PRO A 243 -0.37 8.21 -14.94
C PRO A 243 -0.83 9.31 -13.99
N LYS A 244 -0.37 9.29 -12.73
CA LYS A 244 -0.75 10.33 -11.77
C LYS A 244 -0.17 11.69 -12.11
N PHE A 245 0.94 11.73 -12.83
CA PHE A 245 1.56 12.96 -13.32
C PHE A 245 1.16 13.21 -14.78
N LEU A 246 0.22 14.11 -14.99
CA LEU A 246 -0.37 14.38 -16.31
C LEU A 246 0.50 15.30 -17.19
N ASN A 247 1.55 15.91 -16.66
CA ASN A 247 2.51 16.72 -17.40
C ASN A 247 1.88 17.79 -18.33
N GLY A 248 0.85 18.48 -17.86
CA GLY A 248 0.10 19.48 -18.63
C GLY A 248 -0.80 18.91 -19.73
N LYS A 249 -0.89 17.59 -19.86
CA LYS A 249 -1.71 16.92 -20.88
C LYS A 249 -3.14 16.72 -20.40
N THR A 250 -4.02 16.38 -21.34
CA THR A 250 -5.43 16.09 -21.07
C THR A 250 -5.74 14.63 -21.36
N VAL A 251 -6.36 13.96 -20.40
CA VAL A 251 -6.98 12.66 -20.59
C VAL A 251 -8.47 12.85 -20.86
N TYR A 252 -8.95 12.27 -21.92
CA TYR A 252 -10.35 12.24 -22.32
C TYR A 252 -10.89 10.84 -22.11
N ILE A 253 -11.88 10.68 -21.23
CA ILE A 253 -12.52 9.40 -20.96
C ILE A 253 -13.96 9.47 -21.42
N THR A 254 -14.37 8.58 -22.32
CA THR A 254 -15.74 8.56 -22.86
C THR A 254 -16.45 7.28 -22.45
N LEU A 255 -17.62 7.39 -21.80
CA LEU A 255 -18.47 6.26 -21.50
C LEU A 255 -19.24 5.82 -22.75
N GLU A 256 -19.05 4.59 -23.20
CA GLU A 256 -19.83 3.94 -24.26
C GLU A 256 -21.01 3.16 -23.68
N THR A 257 -20.91 2.69 -22.43
CA THR A 257 -21.96 1.96 -21.70
C THR A 257 -22.21 2.58 -20.33
N ASN A 258 -23.31 2.21 -19.67
CA ASN A 258 -23.47 2.46 -18.25
C ASN A 258 -22.41 1.68 -17.45
N THR A 259 -22.02 2.22 -16.30
CA THR A 259 -21.06 1.58 -15.41
C THR A 259 -21.61 1.54 -13.98
N THR A 260 -21.26 0.47 -13.21
CA THR A 260 -21.77 0.25 -11.85
C THR A 260 -20.59 0.08 -10.91
N GLU A 261 -20.14 1.21 -10.33
CA GLU A 261 -18.92 1.26 -9.50
C GLU A 261 -18.83 2.60 -8.77
N ASP A 262 -18.10 2.62 -7.66
CA ASP A 262 -17.65 3.86 -7.05
C ASP A 262 -16.36 4.34 -7.72
N VAL A 263 -16.30 5.61 -8.08
CA VAL A 263 -15.20 6.21 -8.84
C VAL A 263 -14.40 7.14 -7.94
N TYR A 264 -13.10 6.89 -7.88
CA TYR A 264 -12.18 7.62 -7.03
C TYR A 264 -10.95 8.16 -7.79
N LEU A 265 -10.93 9.46 -8.04
CA LEU A 265 -9.78 10.17 -8.60
C LEU A 265 -8.90 10.66 -7.45
N ARG A 266 -7.69 10.13 -7.30
CA ARG A 266 -6.78 10.48 -6.21
C ARG A 266 -5.39 10.83 -6.68
N GLY A 267 -4.86 11.99 -6.21
CA GLY A 267 -3.45 12.34 -6.34
C GLY A 267 -2.99 12.65 -7.76
N PHE A 268 -3.89 13.05 -8.67
CA PHE A 268 -3.51 13.48 -10.01
C PHE A 268 -2.92 14.89 -9.99
N VAL A 269 -1.80 15.09 -10.70
CA VAL A 269 -1.02 16.32 -10.71
C VAL A 269 -0.80 16.84 -12.12
N GLY A 270 -1.04 18.13 -12.32
CA GLY A 270 -0.80 18.86 -13.57
C GLY A 270 -1.65 18.37 -14.75
N GLY A 271 -2.15 19.24 -15.59
CA GLY A 271 -2.99 18.86 -16.73
C GLY A 271 -4.49 18.72 -16.40
N ALA A 272 -5.21 17.86 -17.12
CA ALA A 272 -6.65 17.73 -16.98
C ALA A 272 -7.17 16.30 -17.19
N ILE A 273 -8.26 15.94 -16.49
CA ILE A 273 -9.05 14.74 -16.75
C ILE A 273 -10.47 15.18 -17.12
N ARG A 274 -10.94 14.78 -18.29
CA ARG A 274 -12.27 15.10 -18.80
C ARG A 274 -13.06 13.83 -19.04
N ILE A 275 -14.13 13.64 -18.27
CA ILE A 275 -15.03 12.48 -18.35
C ILE A 275 -16.27 12.90 -19.12
N TYR A 276 -16.52 12.25 -20.24
CA TYR A 276 -17.71 12.43 -21.05
C TYR A 276 -18.67 11.26 -20.81
N MET A 277 -19.77 11.54 -20.14
CA MET A 277 -20.76 10.50 -19.83
C MET A 277 -21.56 10.05 -21.04
N ASN A 278 -21.61 10.85 -22.12
CA ASN A 278 -22.30 10.51 -23.36
C ASN A 278 -23.76 10.05 -23.14
N GLY A 279 -24.46 10.68 -22.21
CA GLY A 279 -25.82 10.30 -21.81
C GLY A 279 -25.93 9.00 -21.00
N LYS A 280 -24.81 8.42 -20.60
CA LYS A 280 -24.76 7.17 -19.82
C LYS A 280 -24.90 7.43 -18.32
N THR A 281 -25.11 6.35 -17.59
CA THR A 281 -25.28 6.36 -16.13
C THR A 281 -24.07 5.76 -15.44
N LEU A 282 -23.55 6.47 -14.43
CA LEU A 282 -22.69 5.93 -13.39
C LEU A 282 -23.59 5.53 -12.20
N TYR A 283 -23.78 4.23 -12.00
CA TYR A 283 -24.42 3.69 -10.80
C TYR A 283 -23.39 3.53 -9.68
N GLY A 284 -23.02 4.64 -9.08
CA GLY A 284 -22.04 4.71 -8.03
C GLY A 284 -21.70 6.15 -7.67
N THR A 285 -20.78 6.34 -6.75
CA THR A 285 -20.31 7.64 -6.32
C THR A 285 -19.14 8.13 -7.18
N LEU A 286 -18.91 9.43 -7.22
CA LEU A 286 -17.73 10.03 -7.81
C LEU A 286 -17.02 10.90 -6.77
N ARG A 287 -15.74 10.62 -6.52
CA ARG A 287 -14.92 11.41 -5.59
C ARG A 287 -13.62 11.87 -6.24
N SER A 288 -13.26 13.12 -6.05
CA SER A 288 -11.87 13.56 -6.24
C SER A 288 -11.23 13.89 -4.89
N TYR A 289 -9.96 13.52 -4.72
CA TYR A 289 -9.23 13.73 -3.50
C TYR A 289 -7.77 14.09 -3.77
N VAL A 290 -7.32 15.23 -3.23
CA VAL A 290 -5.93 15.71 -3.35
C VAL A 290 -5.46 15.71 -4.81
N CYS A 291 -6.26 16.33 -5.71
CA CYS A 291 -5.91 16.47 -7.11
C CYS A 291 -5.53 17.93 -7.42
N SER A 292 -4.32 18.15 -7.94
CA SER A 292 -3.89 19.47 -8.43
C SER A 292 -4.01 19.60 -9.96
N CYS A 293 -4.75 18.68 -10.59
CA CYS A 293 -5.19 18.77 -11.98
C CYS A 293 -6.62 19.32 -12.09
N SER A 294 -7.04 19.72 -13.30
CA SER A 294 -8.44 20.04 -13.59
C SER A 294 -9.25 18.77 -13.85
N ILE A 295 -10.36 18.58 -13.13
CA ILE A 295 -11.28 17.45 -13.32
C ILE A 295 -12.61 17.99 -13.81
N SER A 296 -13.09 17.50 -14.96
CA SER A 296 -14.38 17.93 -15.51
C SER A 296 -15.21 16.73 -15.95
N VAL A 297 -16.48 16.71 -15.56
CA VAL A 297 -17.46 15.70 -15.96
C VAL A 297 -18.55 16.35 -16.78
N TYR A 298 -18.75 15.84 -17.98
CA TYR A 298 -19.72 16.33 -18.95
C TYR A 298 -20.80 15.27 -19.23
N GLY A 299 -22.06 15.66 -19.22
CA GLY A 299 -23.17 14.75 -19.55
C GLY A 299 -23.17 14.31 -21.00
N GLY A 300 -22.69 15.16 -21.91
CA GLY A 300 -22.62 14.90 -23.35
C GLY A 300 -21.34 14.22 -23.82
N THR A 301 -21.05 14.40 -25.10
CA THR A 301 -19.86 13.88 -25.80
C THR A 301 -18.74 14.91 -25.84
N LYS A 302 -17.55 14.52 -26.30
CA LYS A 302 -16.40 15.42 -26.51
C LYS A 302 -16.73 16.55 -27.51
N SER A 303 -17.50 16.26 -28.58
CA SER A 303 -17.91 17.24 -29.60
C SER A 303 -19.08 18.10 -29.15
N ASN A 304 -19.95 17.61 -28.26
CA ASN A 304 -21.10 18.33 -27.72
C ASN A 304 -21.27 18.04 -26.23
N THR A 305 -20.53 18.78 -25.39
CA THR A 305 -20.39 18.53 -23.95
C THR A 305 -21.70 18.59 -23.15
N GLU A 306 -22.68 19.33 -23.61
CA GLU A 306 -24.01 19.50 -23.01
C GLU A 306 -25.14 18.93 -23.89
N GLY A 307 -24.83 18.18 -24.96
CA GLY A 307 -25.79 17.61 -25.89
C GLY A 307 -26.64 16.49 -25.30
N ALA A 308 -26.19 15.82 -24.29
CA ALA A 308 -26.93 14.81 -23.55
C ALA A 308 -26.80 15.03 -22.04
N THR A 309 -27.70 14.44 -21.26
CA THR A 309 -27.65 14.48 -19.79
C THR A 309 -27.04 13.18 -19.28
N GLY A 310 -25.86 13.25 -18.65
CA GLY A 310 -25.29 12.13 -17.90
C GLY A 310 -26.03 11.92 -16.59
N ILE A 311 -25.98 10.72 -16.03
CA ILE A 311 -26.64 10.40 -14.76
C ILE A 311 -25.63 9.85 -13.77
N ILE A 312 -25.64 10.36 -12.54
CA ILE A 312 -24.93 9.78 -11.40
C ILE A 312 -25.98 9.37 -10.37
N HIS A 313 -26.06 8.07 -10.08
CA HIS A 313 -27.08 7.51 -9.20
C HIS A 313 -26.49 6.39 -8.34
N PRO A 314 -25.91 6.70 -7.18
CA PRO A 314 -25.35 5.69 -6.29
C PRO A 314 -26.41 5.00 -5.44
N ASN A 315 -26.27 3.69 -5.27
CA ASN A 315 -27.06 2.93 -4.30
C ASN A 315 -26.68 3.30 -2.87
N VAL A 316 -25.38 3.27 -2.55
CA VAL A 316 -24.83 3.70 -1.26
C VAL A 316 -24.00 4.95 -1.46
N GLY A 317 -24.17 5.93 -0.57
CA GLY A 317 -23.43 7.19 -0.66
C GLY A 317 -21.97 7.06 -0.23
N LEU A 318 -21.17 7.99 -0.70
CA LEU A 318 -19.82 8.24 -0.19
C LEU A 318 -19.91 8.86 1.21
N ALA A 319 -19.18 8.32 2.19
CA ALA A 319 -18.96 8.97 3.48
C ALA A 319 -18.11 10.24 3.27
N PHE A 320 -18.70 11.41 3.45
CA PHE A 320 -18.08 12.69 3.18
C PHE A 320 -18.29 13.65 4.37
N GLY A 321 -17.31 13.64 5.28
CA GLY A 321 -17.49 14.15 6.61
C GLY A 321 -18.58 13.35 7.33
N SER A 322 -19.63 14.02 7.81
CA SER A 322 -20.78 13.36 8.50
C SER A 322 -21.97 13.09 7.57
N ARG A 323 -21.82 13.14 6.27
CA ARG A 323 -22.93 13.05 5.31
C ARG A 323 -22.69 11.96 4.26
N ALA A 324 -23.79 11.42 3.72
CA ALA A 324 -23.78 10.56 2.54
C ALA A 324 -23.89 11.43 1.28
N VAL A 325 -22.94 11.33 0.36
CA VAL A 325 -22.80 12.19 -0.82
C VAL A 325 -22.69 11.34 -2.08
N SER A 326 -23.27 11.82 -3.19
CA SER A 326 -23.14 11.17 -4.49
C SER A 326 -21.88 11.62 -5.25
N VAL A 327 -21.60 12.94 -5.23
CA VAL A 327 -20.43 13.52 -5.88
C VAL A 327 -19.69 14.40 -4.88
N GLY A 328 -18.45 14.04 -4.55
CA GLY A 328 -17.62 14.71 -3.55
C GLY A 328 -16.30 15.24 -4.10
N PHE A 329 -15.97 16.49 -3.85
CA PHE A 329 -14.71 17.12 -4.18
C PHE A 329 -13.99 17.55 -2.91
N GLU A 330 -12.79 17.02 -2.68
CA GLU A 330 -12.04 17.22 -1.45
C GLU A 330 -10.58 17.53 -1.75
N ALA A 331 -10.07 18.62 -1.18
CA ALA A 331 -8.69 19.06 -1.35
C ALA A 331 -8.22 19.05 -2.82
N SER A 332 -9.11 19.37 -3.75
CA SER A 332 -8.84 19.39 -5.19
C SER A 332 -8.79 20.82 -5.71
N GLN A 333 -7.88 21.11 -6.65
CA GLN A 333 -7.65 22.47 -7.12
C GLN A 333 -8.83 23.02 -7.92
N TYR A 334 -9.32 22.24 -8.90
CA TYR A 334 -10.44 22.60 -9.75
C TYR A 334 -11.25 21.37 -10.15
N ALA A 335 -12.58 21.47 -10.04
CA ALA A 335 -13.49 20.44 -10.51
C ALA A 335 -14.72 21.08 -11.17
N ALA A 336 -15.32 20.38 -12.13
CA ALA A 336 -16.53 20.86 -12.78
C ALA A 336 -17.50 19.74 -13.17
N LEU A 337 -18.79 20.04 -13.10
CA LEU A 337 -19.89 19.19 -13.56
C LEU A 337 -20.75 19.97 -14.54
N TYR A 338 -21.02 19.37 -15.70
CA TYR A 338 -21.84 19.99 -16.75
C TYR A 338 -22.92 19.03 -17.24
N LYS A 339 -24.18 19.46 -17.20
CA LYS A 339 -25.32 18.72 -17.74
C LYS A 339 -25.45 17.30 -17.18
N VAL A 340 -25.42 17.18 -15.84
CA VAL A 340 -25.53 15.90 -15.14
C VAL A 340 -26.77 15.91 -14.24
N LYS A 341 -27.56 14.82 -14.30
CA LYS A 341 -28.62 14.53 -13.32
C LYS A 341 -27.99 13.75 -12.18
N VAL A 342 -28.03 14.31 -10.97
CA VAL A 342 -27.44 13.71 -9.78
C VAL A 342 -28.52 13.31 -8.81
N TYR A 343 -28.65 12.00 -8.57
CA TYR A 343 -29.47 11.47 -7.50
C TYR A 343 -28.69 11.53 -6.19
N ALA A 344 -29.37 11.91 -5.11
CA ALA A 344 -28.82 11.64 -3.77
C ALA A 344 -28.76 10.12 -3.55
N PRO A 345 -27.87 9.61 -2.70
CA PRO A 345 -27.72 8.17 -2.47
C PRO A 345 -29.03 7.53 -2.00
N ASP A 346 -29.34 6.33 -2.48
CA ASP A 346 -30.51 5.59 -2.02
C ASP A 346 -30.34 5.18 -0.55
N ASN A 347 -29.12 4.77 -0.16
CA ASN A 347 -28.76 4.34 1.17
C ASN A 347 -27.59 5.11 1.76
N LEU A 348 -27.53 5.11 3.10
CA LEU A 348 -26.38 5.67 3.84
C LEU A 348 -25.24 4.64 3.89
N PRO A 349 -23.97 5.06 3.85
CA PRO A 349 -22.86 4.20 4.25
C PRO A 349 -22.97 3.83 5.73
N SER A 350 -22.43 2.66 6.09
CA SER A 350 -22.58 2.07 7.43
C SER A 350 -22.02 2.90 8.58
N ASP A 351 -21.04 3.75 8.30
CA ASP A 351 -20.36 4.63 9.24
C ASP A 351 -21.01 6.02 9.38
N ILE A 352 -22.07 6.30 8.60
CA ILE A 352 -22.80 7.56 8.63
C ILE A 352 -24.17 7.39 9.29
N THR A 353 -24.38 8.10 10.40
CA THR A 353 -25.66 8.14 11.12
C THR A 353 -26.54 9.33 10.73
N ASN A 354 -25.96 10.37 10.11
CA ASN A 354 -26.70 11.53 9.67
C ASN A 354 -27.49 11.23 8.40
N THR A 355 -28.80 11.45 8.45
CA THR A 355 -29.73 11.14 7.37
C THR A 355 -29.74 12.17 6.22
N ASP A 356 -28.98 13.27 6.32
CA ASP A 356 -28.92 14.25 5.24
C ASP A 356 -28.13 13.70 4.05
N LYS A 357 -28.84 13.32 3.00
CA LYS A 357 -28.30 12.82 1.72
C LYS A 357 -28.05 14.01 0.78
N VAL A 358 -26.84 14.08 0.23
CA VAL A 358 -26.36 15.23 -0.55
C VAL A 358 -26.04 14.81 -1.98
N CYS A 359 -26.50 15.59 -2.98
CA CYS A 359 -26.13 15.33 -4.36
C CYS A 359 -24.67 15.70 -4.65
N VAL A 360 -24.28 16.96 -4.41
CA VAL A 360 -22.91 17.45 -4.73
C VAL A 360 -22.33 18.16 -3.51
N ALA A 361 -21.13 17.77 -3.12
CA ALA A 361 -20.41 18.40 -2.00
C ALA A 361 -18.98 18.79 -2.35
N SER A 362 -18.50 19.86 -1.71
CA SER A 362 -17.11 20.34 -1.75
C SER A 362 -16.62 20.62 -0.34
N GLN A 363 -15.40 20.15 0.00
CA GLN A 363 -14.81 20.36 1.33
C GLN A 363 -13.27 20.41 1.32
N ALA A 364 -12.70 20.63 2.51
CA ALA A 364 -11.27 20.55 2.80
C ALA A 364 -10.41 21.45 1.88
N GLY A 365 -10.83 22.71 1.71
CA GLY A 365 -10.06 23.67 0.91
C GLY A 365 -10.07 23.39 -0.58
N THR A 366 -11.05 22.65 -1.11
CA THR A 366 -11.24 22.53 -2.56
C THR A 366 -11.34 23.91 -3.20
N GLY A 367 -10.46 24.20 -4.13
CA GLY A 367 -10.27 25.55 -4.65
C GLY A 367 -11.48 26.11 -5.40
N ASN A 368 -12.01 25.35 -6.36
CA ASN A 368 -13.20 25.76 -7.10
C ASN A 368 -13.94 24.57 -7.70
N VAL A 369 -15.21 24.44 -7.39
CA VAL A 369 -16.11 23.48 -8.01
C VAL A 369 -17.15 24.24 -8.83
N TYR A 370 -17.19 24.02 -10.15
CA TYR A 370 -18.17 24.64 -11.03
C TYR A 370 -19.25 23.64 -11.44
N CYS A 371 -20.50 23.94 -11.09
CA CYS A 371 -21.67 23.13 -11.42
C CYS A 371 -22.58 23.90 -12.38
N LYS A 372 -22.82 23.38 -13.58
CA LYS A 372 -23.69 24.00 -14.58
C LYS A 372 -24.69 23.00 -15.15
N ASN A 373 -25.96 23.40 -15.24
CA ASN A 373 -27.05 22.56 -15.74
C ASN A 373 -27.18 21.23 -14.96
N ILE A 374 -27.02 21.27 -13.64
CA ILE A 374 -27.16 20.11 -12.77
C ILE A 374 -28.63 19.96 -12.35
N GLN A 375 -29.17 18.77 -12.50
CA GLN A 375 -30.48 18.40 -11.96
C GLN A 375 -30.32 17.56 -10.70
N ILE A 376 -30.79 18.05 -9.55
CA ILE A 376 -30.77 17.28 -8.29
C ILE A 376 -32.07 16.48 -8.12
N VAL A 377 -31.97 15.24 -7.62
CA VAL A 377 -33.11 14.34 -7.37
C VAL A 377 -32.94 13.62 -6.04
N ASN A 378 -34.05 13.36 -5.34
CA ASN A 378 -34.11 12.67 -4.04
C ASN A 378 -33.22 13.29 -2.94
N ALA A 379 -32.80 14.53 -3.11
CA ALA A 379 -31.87 15.20 -2.21
C ALA A 379 -32.53 15.65 -0.90
N VAL A 380 -31.85 15.47 0.21
CA VAL A 380 -32.12 16.22 1.46
C VAL A 380 -31.42 17.58 1.36
N VAL A 381 -30.17 17.59 0.85
CA VAL A 381 -29.42 18.80 0.51
C VAL A 381 -28.91 18.66 -0.93
N GLY A 382 -29.19 19.66 -1.77
CA GLY A 382 -28.76 19.64 -3.17
C GLY A 382 -27.26 19.84 -3.31
N PHE A 383 -26.79 21.02 -2.94
CA PHE A 383 -25.38 21.44 -3.00
C PHE A 383 -24.87 21.80 -1.62
N ARG A 384 -23.70 21.28 -1.25
CA ARG A 384 -23.12 21.54 0.07
C ARG A 384 -21.63 21.89 -0.01
N THR A 385 -21.25 22.94 0.75
CA THR A 385 -19.84 23.23 1.00
C THR A 385 -19.56 23.24 2.50
N ASN A 386 -18.38 22.75 2.90
CA ASN A 386 -17.89 22.84 4.27
C ASN A 386 -16.35 22.87 4.30
N ASN A 387 -15.78 23.18 5.47
CA ASN A 387 -14.33 23.21 5.69
C ASN A 387 -13.59 23.96 4.57
N ALA A 388 -13.98 25.21 4.31
CA ALA A 388 -13.43 26.10 3.28
C ALA A 388 -13.53 25.57 1.83
N GLY A 389 -14.43 24.62 1.53
CA GLY A 389 -14.74 24.25 0.15
C GLY A 389 -15.46 25.38 -0.59
N VAL A 390 -15.16 25.55 -1.89
CA VAL A 390 -15.77 26.58 -2.75
C VAL A 390 -16.56 25.93 -3.87
N MET A 391 -17.76 26.43 -4.14
CA MET A 391 -18.62 25.97 -5.21
C MET A 391 -19.32 27.11 -5.91
N HIS A 392 -19.39 27.07 -7.23
CA HIS A 392 -20.18 27.96 -8.07
C HIS A 392 -21.26 27.16 -8.81
N VAL A 393 -22.53 27.56 -8.66
CA VAL A 393 -23.67 26.83 -9.25
C VAL A 393 -24.44 27.72 -10.20
N ASN A 394 -24.63 27.22 -11.43
CA ASN A 394 -25.25 27.94 -12.54
C ASN A 394 -26.31 27.07 -13.23
N SER A 395 -27.45 27.65 -13.62
CA SER A 395 -28.52 27.01 -14.42
C SER A 395 -28.98 25.64 -13.90
N SER A 396 -28.79 25.36 -12.62
CA SER A 396 -29.16 24.08 -12.02
C SER A 396 -30.61 24.06 -11.56
N SER A 397 -31.22 22.88 -11.44
CA SER A 397 -32.64 22.70 -11.16
C SER A 397 -32.91 21.56 -10.16
N GLY A 398 -34.11 21.51 -9.64
CA GLY A 398 -34.60 20.52 -8.69
C GLY A 398 -34.84 21.08 -7.30
N ILE A 399 -35.58 20.34 -6.48
CA ILE A 399 -35.95 20.76 -5.12
C ILE A 399 -35.49 19.67 -4.14
N ALA A 400 -34.66 20.07 -3.16
CA ALA A 400 -34.26 19.23 -2.05
C ALA A 400 -35.32 19.25 -0.94
N SER A 401 -35.44 18.20 -0.12
CA SER A 401 -36.43 18.16 0.97
C SER A 401 -36.13 19.14 2.10
N LYS A 402 -34.84 19.50 2.30
CA LYS A 402 -34.44 20.53 3.25
C LYS A 402 -33.91 21.77 2.55
N TYR A 403 -32.69 21.69 2.00
CA TYR A 403 -31.97 22.85 1.49
C TYR A 403 -31.48 22.62 0.06
N GLY A 404 -31.77 23.55 -0.84
CA GLY A 404 -31.15 23.56 -2.16
C GLY A 404 -29.63 23.75 -2.07
N PHE A 405 -29.22 24.69 -1.19
CA PHE A 405 -27.81 25.05 -0.99
C PHE A 405 -27.49 25.14 0.50
N GLN A 406 -26.41 24.54 0.92
CA GLN A 406 -25.94 24.60 2.31
C GLN A 406 -24.43 24.91 2.36
N ALA A 407 -24.05 26.01 3.02
CA ALA A 407 -22.68 26.40 3.29
C ALA A 407 -22.41 26.36 4.80
N THR A 408 -21.41 25.54 5.21
CA THR A 408 -21.07 25.35 6.63
C THR A 408 -19.56 25.44 6.85
N THR A 409 -19.14 25.77 8.06
CA THR A 409 -17.73 25.70 8.49
C THR A 409 -16.78 26.40 7.50
N GLY A 410 -17.06 27.69 7.20
CA GLY A 410 -16.25 28.48 6.26
C GLY A 410 -16.39 28.11 4.78
N GLY A 411 -17.29 27.19 4.42
CA GLY A 411 -17.57 26.86 3.01
C GLY A 411 -18.25 28.03 2.29
N ILE A 412 -18.03 28.13 0.96
CA ILE A 412 -18.56 29.23 0.13
C ILE A 412 -19.34 28.63 -1.04
N ILE A 413 -20.58 29.10 -1.26
CA ILE A 413 -21.36 28.83 -2.47
C ILE A 413 -21.69 30.15 -3.17
N SER A 414 -21.38 30.25 -4.46
CA SER A 414 -21.83 31.31 -5.34
C SER A 414 -22.94 30.78 -6.25
N ILE A 415 -24.07 31.47 -6.33
CA ILE A 415 -25.27 31.06 -7.05
C ILE A 415 -25.58 32.06 -8.15
N ALA A 416 -25.58 31.60 -9.41
CA ALA A 416 -25.93 32.45 -10.54
C ALA A 416 -27.43 32.73 -10.64
N ASN A 417 -27.80 33.86 -11.25
CA ASN A 417 -29.19 34.36 -11.37
C ASN A 417 -30.14 33.40 -12.10
N ASN A 418 -29.63 32.62 -13.05
CA ASN A 418 -30.43 31.68 -13.85
C ASN A 418 -30.62 30.31 -13.19
N ASN A 419 -30.25 30.20 -11.90
CA ASN A 419 -30.38 28.95 -11.17
C ASN A 419 -31.81 28.78 -10.63
N GLN A 420 -32.38 27.57 -10.82
CA GLN A 420 -33.74 27.20 -10.42
C GLN A 420 -33.74 26.09 -9.36
N CYS A 421 -32.63 25.86 -8.68
CA CYS A 421 -32.56 24.89 -7.60
C CYS A 421 -33.15 25.47 -6.32
N GLY A 422 -33.85 24.66 -5.52
CA GLY A 422 -34.48 25.08 -4.28
C GLY A 422 -34.50 24.02 -3.19
N GLY A 423 -35.11 24.32 -2.08
CA GLY A 423 -35.33 23.41 -0.96
C GLY A 423 -36.72 23.63 -0.34
N ALA A 424 -37.41 22.54 0.00
CA ALA A 424 -38.75 22.57 0.56
C ALA A 424 -38.80 23.29 1.93
N THR A 425 -37.75 23.15 2.75
CA THR A 425 -37.64 23.88 4.01
C THR A 425 -37.11 25.29 3.79
N SER A 426 -36.05 25.45 3.02
CA SER A 426 -35.43 26.71 2.64
C SER A 426 -34.54 26.51 1.42
N ALA A 427 -34.53 27.50 0.50
CA ALA A 427 -33.62 27.42 -0.64
C ALA A 427 -32.15 27.39 -0.20
N THR A 428 -31.81 28.10 0.87
CA THR A 428 -30.43 28.25 1.37
C THR A 428 -30.31 28.03 2.87
N ASN A 429 -29.16 27.55 3.33
CA ASN A 429 -28.79 27.43 4.72
C ASN A 429 -27.33 27.78 4.96
N LYS A 430 -27.03 28.56 5.99
CA LYS A 430 -25.66 28.95 6.37
C LYS A 430 -25.44 28.69 7.86
N SER A 431 -24.29 28.13 8.20
CA SER A 431 -23.87 27.93 9.59
C SER A 431 -22.35 27.87 9.72
N GLY A 432 -21.82 28.07 10.93
CA GLY A 432 -20.38 27.91 11.19
C GLY A 432 -19.46 28.76 10.30
N GLY A 433 -19.86 30.01 9.97
CA GLY A 433 -19.07 30.89 9.09
C GLY A 433 -19.23 30.61 7.60
N GLY A 434 -20.12 29.69 7.21
CA GLY A 434 -20.43 29.44 5.80
C GLY A 434 -21.04 30.62 5.09
N GLN A 435 -20.73 30.85 3.83
CA GLN A 435 -21.15 31.99 3.01
C GLN A 435 -21.89 31.54 1.75
N ILE A 436 -22.96 32.28 1.41
CA ILE A 436 -23.67 32.10 0.14
C ILE A 436 -23.77 33.46 -0.52
N TRP A 437 -23.28 33.53 -1.75
CA TRP A 437 -23.23 34.71 -2.58
C TRP A 437 -24.19 34.57 -3.75
N TYR A 438 -24.78 35.66 -4.20
CA TYR A 438 -25.67 35.73 -5.35
C TYR A 438 -25.13 36.73 -6.37
N ASP A 439 -25.45 36.51 -7.65
CA ASP A 439 -25.34 37.55 -8.66
C ASP A 439 -26.26 38.71 -8.34
N THR A 440 -26.06 39.87 -8.96
CA THR A 440 -26.65 41.17 -8.63
C THR A 440 -28.18 41.17 -8.43
N ASN A 441 -28.93 40.36 -9.19
CA ASN A 441 -30.40 40.28 -9.08
C ASN A 441 -30.89 39.08 -8.24
N GLY A 442 -30.00 38.22 -7.77
CA GLY A 442 -30.33 36.97 -7.07
C GLY A 442 -31.07 35.95 -7.96
N PRO A 443 -30.94 34.65 -7.63
CA PRO A 443 -31.65 33.60 -8.36
C PRO A 443 -33.13 33.51 -7.97
N THR A 444 -33.97 33.02 -8.87
CA THR A 444 -35.35 32.63 -8.56
C THR A 444 -35.32 31.16 -8.15
N PHE A 445 -35.39 30.92 -6.85
CA PHE A 445 -35.37 29.55 -6.32
C PHE A 445 -36.68 28.82 -6.65
N ALA A 446 -36.56 27.53 -7.01
CA ALA A 446 -37.71 26.65 -7.12
C ALA A 446 -38.37 26.46 -5.75
N THR A 447 -39.68 26.42 -5.75
CA THR A 447 -40.53 26.20 -4.54
C THR A 447 -41.44 25.01 -4.76
N GLY A 448 -41.83 24.33 -3.70
CA GLY A 448 -42.73 23.17 -3.74
C GLY A 448 -42.12 21.92 -3.10
N ASN A 449 -42.61 20.76 -3.52
CA ASN A 449 -42.17 19.50 -2.98
C ASN A 449 -40.82 19.07 -3.57
N GLN A 450 -40.13 18.17 -2.85
CA GLN A 450 -38.87 17.57 -3.29
C GLN A 450 -39.01 16.97 -4.70
N SER A 451 -38.04 17.23 -5.56
CA SER A 451 -37.86 16.52 -6.82
C SER A 451 -37.47 15.07 -6.51
N SER A 452 -38.39 14.15 -6.75
CA SER A 452 -38.24 12.74 -6.41
C SER A 452 -38.39 11.84 -7.63
N ASP A 453 -37.77 10.68 -7.57
CA ASP A 453 -37.84 9.62 -8.53
C ASP A 453 -37.80 8.28 -7.76
N THR A 454 -38.61 7.32 -8.13
CA THR A 454 -38.68 6.02 -7.47
C THR A 454 -37.65 5.01 -8.00
N THR A 455 -36.90 5.40 -9.01
CA THR A 455 -35.80 4.57 -9.53
C THR A 455 -34.74 4.35 -8.46
N THR A 456 -34.36 3.10 -8.22
CA THR A 456 -33.27 2.74 -7.32
C THR A 456 -32.05 2.32 -8.14
N ALA A 457 -30.86 2.68 -7.65
CA ALA A 457 -29.61 2.24 -8.26
C ALA A 457 -29.35 0.75 -7.95
N PRO A 458 -28.78 0.00 -8.89
CA PRO A 458 -28.28 -1.34 -8.59
C PRO A 458 -27.19 -1.25 -7.50
N VAL A 459 -27.06 -2.32 -6.73
CA VAL A 459 -25.98 -2.42 -5.73
C VAL A 459 -24.65 -2.41 -6.48
N VAL A 460 -23.75 -1.52 -6.08
CA VAL A 460 -22.38 -1.50 -6.59
C VAL A 460 -21.66 -2.75 -6.10
N SER A 461 -21.26 -3.57 -7.06
CA SER A 461 -20.46 -4.76 -6.79
C SER A 461 -18.98 -4.39 -6.84
N THR A 462 -18.29 -4.40 -5.71
CA THR A 462 -16.86 -4.12 -5.66
C THR A 462 -16.05 -5.32 -6.14
N THR A 463 -15.29 -5.13 -7.21
CA THR A 463 -14.32 -6.11 -7.68
C THR A 463 -13.05 -5.99 -6.85
N LYS A 464 -12.67 -7.09 -6.20
CA LYS A 464 -11.46 -7.20 -5.39
C LYS A 464 -10.51 -8.26 -5.94
N THR A 465 -9.26 -8.13 -5.61
CA THR A 465 -8.24 -9.11 -5.98
C THR A 465 -7.56 -9.67 -4.73
N MET A 466 -7.47 -11.00 -4.65
CA MET A 466 -6.73 -11.71 -3.62
C MET A 466 -5.58 -12.48 -4.26
N THR A 467 -4.37 -12.33 -3.72
CA THR A 467 -3.20 -13.09 -4.14
C THR A 467 -2.85 -14.13 -3.09
N ILE A 468 -2.84 -15.39 -3.48
CA ILE A 468 -2.63 -16.54 -2.60
C ILE A 468 -1.43 -17.34 -3.09
N LYS A 469 -0.52 -17.68 -2.20
CA LYS A 469 0.60 -18.58 -2.48
C LYS A 469 0.26 -19.98 -1.97
N SER A 470 0.61 -21.02 -2.72
CA SER A 470 0.43 -22.41 -2.25
C SER A 470 1.28 -22.65 -0.99
N SER A 471 0.72 -23.41 -0.04
CA SER A 471 1.44 -23.83 1.16
C SER A 471 2.60 -24.75 0.81
N TYR A 472 2.37 -25.67 -0.11
CA TYR A 472 3.39 -26.53 -0.72
C TYR A 472 2.84 -27.21 -1.98
N GLY A 473 3.74 -27.81 -2.76
CA GLY A 473 3.39 -28.68 -3.87
C GLY A 473 4.10 -30.02 -3.77
N ASP A 474 3.54 -31.05 -4.35
CA ASP A 474 4.11 -32.40 -4.37
C ASP A 474 3.63 -33.23 -5.57
N THR A 475 4.27 -34.33 -5.82
CA THR A 475 3.98 -35.24 -6.92
C THR A 475 3.61 -36.62 -6.40
N TYR A 476 2.44 -37.14 -6.79
CA TYR A 476 2.11 -38.55 -6.64
C TYR A 476 2.63 -39.33 -7.85
N ARG A 477 3.26 -40.45 -7.60
CA ARG A 477 3.80 -41.36 -8.63
C ARG A 477 3.02 -42.64 -8.63
N SER A 478 2.09 -42.80 -9.59
CA SER A 478 1.37 -44.05 -9.79
C SER A 478 2.22 -45.06 -10.59
N SER A 479 1.65 -46.18 -10.91
CA SER A 479 2.23 -47.30 -11.67
C SER A 479 3.45 -47.98 -11.04
N VAL A 480 4.51 -47.27 -10.68
CA VAL A 480 5.77 -47.88 -10.18
C VAL A 480 5.85 -47.81 -8.64
N TYR A 481 5.53 -46.65 -8.05
CA TYR A 481 5.81 -46.40 -6.64
C TYR A 481 4.54 -46.29 -5.78
N ASN A 482 3.41 -45.90 -6.33
CA ASN A 482 2.14 -45.66 -5.62
C ASN A 482 2.29 -44.81 -4.37
N ASN A 483 3.09 -43.74 -4.42
CA ASN A 483 3.37 -42.87 -3.28
C ASN A 483 3.62 -41.42 -3.67
N TRP A 484 3.54 -40.55 -2.67
CA TRP A 484 3.96 -39.16 -2.76
C TRP A 484 5.49 -39.06 -2.68
N LYS A 485 6.12 -38.32 -3.59
CA LYS A 485 7.57 -38.16 -3.65
C LYS A 485 8.12 -37.31 -2.49
N LYS A 486 7.36 -36.36 -1.98
CA LYS A 486 7.68 -35.51 -0.83
C LYS A 486 8.97 -34.70 -0.96
N ASP A 487 9.32 -34.25 -2.17
CA ASP A 487 10.53 -33.46 -2.43
C ASP A 487 10.24 -32.00 -2.79
N GLY A 488 9.01 -31.54 -2.56
CA GLY A 488 8.62 -30.15 -2.79
C GLY A 488 8.63 -29.74 -4.27
N LYS A 489 8.50 -30.70 -5.20
CA LYS A 489 8.43 -30.44 -6.65
C LYS A 489 7.15 -31.04 -7.23
N VAL A 490 6.56 -30.32 -8.17
CA VAL A 490 5.33 -30.72 -8.83
C VAL A 490 5.64 -31.14 -10.26
N ARG A 491 5.19 -32.34 -10.66
CA ARG A 491 5.52 -32.95 -11.94
C ARG A 491 4.29 -33.47 -12.67
N GLN A 492 4.38 -33.51 -13.98
CA GLN A 492 3.48 -34.25 -14.87
C GLN A 492 4.29 -35.13 -15.85
N GLY A 493 3.62 -36.04 -16.54
CA GLY A 493 4.27 -36.98 -17.48
C GLY A 493 4.99 -38.10 -16.75
N ASP A 494 5.86 -38.85 -17.48
CA ASP A 494 6.71 -39.90 -16.93
C ASP A 494 8.08 -39.86 -17.56
N TYR A 495 9.13 -39.98 -16.76
CA TYR A 495 10.52 -40.10 -17.19
C TYR A 495 11.19 -41.32 -16.51
N GLY A 496 10.52 -42.47 -16.48
CA GLY A 496 10.96 -43.67 -15.81
C GLY A 496 10.85 -43.68 -14.29
N TYR A 497 10.11 -42.71 -13.73
CA TYR A 497 9.91 -42.58 -12.29
C TYR A 497 8.43 -42.81 -11.88
N GLY A 498 7.63 -43.39 -12.78
CA GLY A 498 6.19 -43.61 -12.63
C GLY A 498 5.36 -42.41 -13.10
N ASP A 499 4.10 -42.70 -13.40
CA ASP A 499 3.12 -41.73 -13.89
C ASP A 499 2.93 -40.59 -12.89
N CYS A 500 3.38 -39.38 -13.22
CA CYS A 500 3.40 -38.25 -12.33
C CYS A 500 2.12 -37.45 -12.40
N THR A 501 1.46 -37.29 -11.25
CA THR A 501 0.37 -36.34 -11.02
C THR A 501 0.80 -35.32 -9.98
N GLY A 502 0.96 -34.07 -10.39
CA GLY A 502 1.42 -32.99 -9.53
C GLY A 502 0.28 -32.18 -8.95
N CYS A 503 0.40 -31.76 -7.68
CA CYS A 503 -0.60 -30.96 -6.99
C CYS A 503 0.04 -29.84 -6.18
N TRP A 504 -0.62 -28.67 -6.15
CA TRP A 504 -0.33 -27.56 -5.26
C TRP A 504 -1.48 -27.41 -4.26
N PHE A 505 -1.15 -27.37 -2.97
CA PHE A 505 -2.10 -27.30 -1.87
C PHE A 505 -2.06 -25.91 -1.23
N PHE A 506 -3.25 -25.38 -0.88
CA PHE A 506 -3.41 -24.00 -0.39
C PHE A 506 -4.00 -23.95 1.02
N GLY A 507 -4.13 -25.08 1.70
CA GLY A 507 -4.72 -25.13 3.04
C GLY A 507 -6.17 -24.65 3.04
N SER A 508 -6.47 -23.69 3.91
CA SER A 508 -7.78 -23.03 4.00
C SER A 508 -7.85 -21.69 3.24
N ALA A 509 -6.82 -21.32 2.48
CA ALA A 509 -6.72 -19.97 1.89
C ALA A 509 -7.87 -19.60 0.94
N PHE A 510 -8.53 -20.58 0.32
CA PHE A 510 -9.72 -20.33 -0.52
C PHE A 510 -11.04 -20.20 0.29
N ALA A 511 -11.02 -20.43 1.61
CA ALA A 511 -12.24 -20.38 2.42
C ALA A 511 -12.87 -18.98 2.46
N GLU A 512 -12.07 -17.91 2.42
CA GLU A 512 -12.53 -16.53 2.39
C GLU A 512 -13.27 -16.16 1.10
N LEU A 513 -13.10 -16.94 0.04
CA LEU A 513 -13.74 -16.74 -1.27
C LEU A 513 -15.09 -17.47 -1.38
N LYS A 514 -15.44 -18.28 -0.36
CA LYS A 514 -16.71 -19.03 -0.37
C LYS A 514 -17.89 -18.07 -0.36
N GLY A 515 -18.82 -18.29 -1.28
CA GLY A 515 -20.01 -17.44 -1.46
C GLY A 515 -19.79 -16.20 -2.33
N LYS A 516 -18.54 -15.77 -2.56
CA LYS A 516 -18.22 -14.61 -3.40
C LYS A 516 -18.32 -14.95 -4.88
N THR A 517 -18.61 -13.97 -5.72
CA THR A 517 -18.62 -14.18 -7.17
C THR A 517 -17.19 -14.10 -7.69
N ILE A 518 -16.65 -15.23 -8.15
CA ILE A 518 -15.30 -15.30 -8.70
C ILE A 518 -15.36 -14.93 -10.18
N ASN A 519 -14.57 -13.95 -10.60
CA ASN A 519 -14.58 -13.44 -11.96
C ASN A 519 -13.44 -14.03 -12.80
N LYS A 520 -12.25 -14.16 -12.20
CA LYS A 520 -11.04 -14.59 -12.90
C LYS A 520 -10.05 -15.23 -11.93
N VAL A 521 -9.34 -16.25 -12.38
CA VAL A 521 -8.24 -16.90 -11.67
C VAL A 521 -7.00 -16.86 -12.56
N GLN A 522 -5.88 -16.37 -12.04
CA GLN A 522 -4.59 -16.36 -12.72
C GLN A 522 -3.60 -17.17 -11.90
N ILE A 523 -3.08 -18.25 -12.46
CA ILE A 523 -2.08 -19.11 -11.79
C ILE A 523 -0.72 -18.91 -12.44
N THR A 524 0.27 -18.49 -11.66
CA THR A 524 1.65 -18.30 -12.11
C THR A 524 2.48 -19.52 -11.71
N ILE A 525 3.00 -20.24 -12.70
CA ILE A 525 3.76 -21.48 -12.54
C ILE A 525 5.19 -21.25 -13.01
N THR A 526 6.16 -21.69 -12.20
CA THR A 526 7.57 -21.72 -12.57
C THR A 526 7.97 -23.16 -12.92
N ARG A 527 8.46 -23.37 -14.14
CA ARG A 527 9.08 -24.64 -14.55
C ARG A 527 10.57 -24.63 -14.20
N ASN A 528 10.97 -25.55 -13.34
CA ASN A 528 12.36 -25.72 -12.94
C ASN A 528 13.19 -26.32 -14.06
N ARG A 529 14.51 -26.30 -13.91
CA ARG A 529 15.42 -27.10 -14.75
C ARG A 529 15.19 -28.60 -14.47
N GLY A 530 15.12 -29.39 -15.51
CA GLY A 530 14.86 -30.83 -15.46
C GLY A 530 13.70 -31.24 -16.37
N GLY A 531 13.75 -32.49 -16.85
CA GLY A 531 12.84 -33.02 -17.85
C GLY A 531 13.24 -32.59 -19.26
N SER A 532 12.26 -32.52 -20.17
CA SER A 532 12.47 -32.08 -21.56
C SER A 532 13.10 -30.70 -21.63
N TYR A 533 14.09 -30.50 -22.48
CA TYR A 533 14.68 -29.17 -22.72
C TYR A 533 13.77 -28.27 -23.57
N SER A 534 12.87 -28.86 -24.36
CA SER A 534 11.88 -28.14 -25.15
C SER A 534 10.79 -27.55 -24.24
N ALA A 535 10.04 -26.57 -24.75
CA ALA A 535 8.84 -26.11 -24.09
C ALA A 535 7.84 -27.26 -23.95
N VAL A 536 7.26 -27.41 -22.75
CA VAL A 536 6.27 -28.44 -22.43
C VAL A 536 4.98 -27.79 -22.00
N GLY A 537 3.86 -28.25 -22.56
CA GLY A 537 2.52 -27.83 -22.15
C GLY A 537 2.14 -28.40 -20.77
N LEU A 538 2.02 -27.53 -19.79
CA LEU A 538 1.53 -27.89 -18.46
C LEU A 538 0.01 -27.89 -18.48
N VAL A 539 -0.61 -29.05 -18.33
CA VAL A 539 -2.08 -29.22 -18.40
C VAL A 539 -2.68 -29.02 -17.01
N VAL A 540 -3.26 -27.82 -16.78
CA VAL A 540 -3.77 -27.42 -15.47
C VAL A 540 -5.16 -27.99 -15.22
N ARG A 541 -5.34 -28.56 -14.04
CA ARG A 541 -6.56 -29.17 -13.50
C ARG A 541 -6.82 -28.70 -12.09
N THR A 542 -8.00 -28.97 -11.54
CA THR A 542 -8.36 -28.63 -10.15
C THR A 542 -8.47 -29.88 -9.29
N HIS A 543 -8.46 -29.68 -7.95
CA HIS A 543 -8.74 -30.71 -6.97
C HIS A 543 -9.43 -30.14 -5.72
N ASN A 544 -10.02 -31.04 -4.92
CA ASN A 544 -10.77 -30.69 -3.69
C ASN A 544 -9.97 -30.98 -2.40
N TYR A 545 -8.66 -30.94 -2.44
CA TYR A 545 -7.82 -31.23 -1.27
C TYR A 545 -7.22 -29.95 -0.70
N SER A 546 -7.44 -29.67 0.58
CA SER A 546 -6.74 -28.60 1.30
C SER A 546 -5.31 -29.00 1.67
N ALA A 547 -5.05 -30.29 1.81
CA ALA A 547 -3.74 -30.87 2.08
C ALA A 547 -3.57 -32.17 1.28
N ARG A 548 -2.37 -32.70 1.24
CA ARG A 548 -2.03 -33.93 0.54
C ARG A 548 -2.83 -35.12 1.08
N PRO A 549 -3.62 -35.81 0.24
CA PRO A 549 -4.32 -37.03 0.66
C PRO A 549 -3.32 -38.17 0.93
N SER A 550 -3.76 -39.18 1.65
CA SER A 550 -2.92 -40.37 1.95
C SER A 550 -2.60 -41.19 0.70
N GLY A 551 -3.54 -41.29 -0.23
CA GLY A 551 -3.44 -42.04 -1.48
C GLY A 551 -3.28 -41.16 -2.73
N ALA A 552 -3.58 -41.71 -3.88
CA ALA A 552 -3.53 -41.02 -5.17
C ALA A 552 -4.51 -39.84 -5.21
N PRO A 553 -4.10 -38.65 -5.66
CA PRO A 553 -4.99 -37.52 -5.81
C PRO A 553 -5.92 -37.70 -7.00
N THR A 554 -7.18 -37.30 -6.83
CA THR A 554 -8.13 -37.19 -7.93
C THR A 554 -8.13 -35.73 -8.41
N LEU A 555 -7.73 -35.51 -9.66
CA LEU A 555 -7.87 -34.23 -10.33
C LEU A 555 -9.16 -34.22 -11.16
N SER A 556 -9.63 -33.01 -11.51
CA SER A 556 -10.76 -32.86 -12.43
C SER A 556 -10.55 -33.64 -13.72
N SER A 557 -11.63 -34.17 -14.28
CA SER A 557 -11.60 -34.84 -15.60
C SER A 557 -11.27 -33.87 -16.72
N SER A 558 -11.80 -32.62 -16.63
CA SER A 558 -11.51 -31.55 -17.55
C SER A 558 -10.20 -30.86 -17.22
N SER A 559 -9.50 -30.36 -18.23
CA SER A 559 -8.40 -29.40 -18.11
C SER A 559 -8.94 -27.97 -18.30
N TYR A 560 -8.32 -27.02 -17.60
CA TYR A 560 -8.76 -25.63 -17.62
C TYR A 560 -7.75 -24.69 -18.30
N GLY A 561 -6.85 -25.28 -19.05
CA GLY A 561 -5.87 -24.61 -19.88
C GLY A 561 -4.53 -25.34 -19.89
N THR A 562 -3.73 -25.01 -20.90
CA THR A 562 -2.37 -25.54 -21.06
C THR A 562 -1.40 -24.36 -21.12
N LEU A 563 -0.41 -24.37 -20.23
CA LEU A 563 0.63 -23.34 -20.17
C LEU A 563 1.94 -23.92 -20.72
N SER A 564 2.37 -23.49 -21.90
CA SER A 564 3.62 -23.94 -22.50
C SER A 564 4.81 -23.17 -21.93
N LEU A 565 5.71 -23.86 -21.24
CA LEU A 565 6.88 -23.27 -20.61
C LEU A 565 8.18 -23.97 -21.04
N ALA A 566 9.19 -23.15 -21.38
CA ALA A 566 10.57 -23.63 -21.49
C ALA A 566 11.16 -23.93 -20.12
N THR A 567 12.22 -24.70 -20.06
CA THR A 567 12.90 -25.02 -18.80
C THR A 567 13.49 -23.77 -18.15
N GLY A 568 13.27 -23.58 -16.85
CA GLY A 568 13.76 -22.43 -16.09
C GLY A 568 12.93 -21.14 -16.27
N THR A 569 11.74 -21.21 -16.91
CA THR A 569 10.87 -20.06 -17.12
C THR A 569 9.60 -20.11 -16.28
N SER A 570 8.98 -18.96 -16.09
CA SER A 570 7.68 -18.80 -15.44
C SER A 570 6.65 -18.27 -16.45
N GLY A 571 5.39 -18.59 -16.21
CA GLY A 571 4.28 -18.06 -16.99
C GLY A 571 2.98 -18.07 -16.20
N THR A 572 2.00 -17.31 -16.65
CA THR A 572 0.70 -17.17 -16.02
C THR A 572 -0.40 -17.70 -16.93
N LEU A 573 -1.21 -18.60 -16.40
CA LEU A 573 -2.44 -19.08 -17.05
C LEU A 573 -3.63 -18.34 -16.46
N THR A 574 -4.44 -17.73 -17.32
CA THR A 574 -5.73 -17.13 -16.93
C THR A 574 -6.87 -18.13 -17.15
N ILE A 575 -7.69 -18.33 -16.11
CA ILE A 575 -8.82 -19.25 -16.10
C ILE A 575 -10.10 -18.44 -15.85
N THR A 576 -11.01 -18.47 -16.82
CA THR A 576 -12.36 -17.86 -16.75
C THR A 576 -13.47 -18.90 -16.86
N ASN A 577 -13.10 -20.19 -16.86
CA ASN A 577 -14.06 -21.27 -16.95
C ASN A 577 -15.01 -21.30 -15.74
N SER A 578 -16.30 -21.29 -15.99
CA SER A 578 -17.36 -21.20 -14.97
C SER A 578 -17.34 -22.35 -13.95
N GLU A 579 -16.90 -23.56 -14.33
CA GLU A 579 -16.79 -24.70 -13.44
C GLU A 579 -15.73 -24.45 -12.34
N VAL A 580 -14.58 -23.88 -12.71
CA VAL A 580 -13.52 -23.50 -11.75
C VAL A 580 -13.99 -22.35 -10.86
N LEU A 581 -14.56 -21.30 -11.46
CA LEU A 581 -15.02 -20.11 -10.74
C LEU A 581 -16.10 -20.47 -9.72
N ASN A 582 -17.11 -21.25 -10.14
CA ASN A 582 -18.17 -21.74 -9.25
C ASN A 582 -17.63 -22.75 -8.24
N GLY A 583 -16.65 -23.57 -8.62
CA GLY A 583 -15.99 -24.50 -7.70
C GLY A 583 -15.29 -23.82 -6.54
N ILE A 584 -14.60 -22.70 -6.78
CA ILE A 584 -13.99 -21.87 -5.73
C ILE A 584 -15.10 -21.21 -4.88
N LYS A 585 -16.09 -20.58 -5.50
CA LYS A 585 -17.25 -19.99 -4.83
C LYS A 585 -17.96 -20.97 -3.89
N ASN A 586 -18.11 -22.21 -4.31
CA ASN A 586 -18.81 -23.26 -3.54
C ASN A 586 -17.86 -24.02 -2.59
N GLY A 587 -16.55 -23.77 -2.64
CA GLY A 587 -15.53 -24.45 -1.82
C GLY A 587 -15.24 -25.89 -2.26
N THR A 588 -15.61 -26.29 -3.48
CA THR A 588 -15.32 -27.61 -4.06
C THR A 588 -13.97 -27.63 -4.78
N VAL A 589 -13.46 -26.49 -5.25
CA VAL A 589 -12.09 -26.34 -5.71
C VAL A 589 -11.27 -25.76 -4.57
N LYS A 590 -10.24 -26.51 -4.12
CA LYS A 590 -9.32 -26.13 -3.03
C LYS A 590 -7.87 -26.08 -3.46
N GLY A 591 -7.58 -26.42 -4.71
CA GLY A 591 -6.23 -26.36 -5.24
C GLY A 591 -6.17 -26.72 -6.71
N PHE A 592 -4.94 -26.63 -7.24
CA PHE A 592 -4.62 -26.88 -8.63
C PHE A 592 -3.59 -27.99 -8.76
N GLY A 593 -3.63 -28.70 -9.87
CA GLY A 593 -2.66 -29.71 -10.19
C GLY A 593 -2.35 -29.74 -11.68
N ILE A 594 -1.32 -30.50 -12.04
CA ILE A 594 -0.96 -30.76 -13.44
C ILE A 594 -0.94 -32.27 -13.68
N ARG A 595 -1.57 -32.67 -14.78
CA ARG A 595 -1.58 -34.04 -15.28
C ARG A 595 -1.87 -34.06 -16.76
N THR A 596 -1.08 -34.83 -17.51
CA THR A 596 -1.24 -35.04 -18.94
C THR A 596 -0.95 -36.49 -19.27
N THR A 597 -0.67 -36.80 -20.54
CA THR A 597 -0.18 -38.11 -20.96
C THR A 597 1.10 -38.48 -20.22
N TYR A 598 1.18 -39.71 -19.76
CA TYR A 598 2.34 -40.24 -19.02
C TYR A 598 3.43 -40.73 -19.96
N ASP A 599 4.24 -39.82 -20.44
CA ASP A 599 5.39 -40.07 -21.29
C ASP A 599 6.51 -39.04 -21.04
N SER A 600 7.68 -39.28 -21.61
CA SER A 600 8.85 -38.43 -21.43
C SER A 600 8.76 -37.09 -22.18
N ALA A 601 7.99 -37.02 -23.27
CA ALA A 601 7.82 -35.78 -24.03
C ALA A 601 7.01 -34.74 -23.24
N HIS A 602 6.09 -35.21 -22.41
CA HIS A 602 5.25 -34.35 -21.56
C HIS A 602 5.80 -34.24 -20.14
N TYR A 603 6.96 -34.82 -19.85
CA TYR A 603 7.54 -34.71 -18.51
C TYR A 603 8.06 -33.31 -18.22
N ALA A 604 7.57 -32.72 -17.18
CA ALA A 604 8.00 -31.43 -16.68
C ALA A 604 8.11 -31.41 -15.16
N VAL A 605 9.07 -30.65 -14.65
CA VAL A 605 9.30 -30.43 -13.22
C VAL A 605 9.05 -28.97 -12.93
N CYS A 606 8.10 -28.69 -12.02
CA CYS A 606 7.73 -27.34 -11.61
C CYS A 606 8.09 -27.09 -10.14
N SER A 607 8.15 -25.81 -9.78
CA SER A 607 8.26 -25.39 -8.39
C SER A 607 7.12 -25.99 -7.55
N GLY A 608 7.42 -26.35 -6.31
CA GLY A 608 6.40 -26.71 -5.33
C GLY A 608 5.59 -25.51 -4.83
N SER A 609 5.97 -24.30 -5.22
CA SER A 609 5.25 -23.07 -4.88
C SER A 609 4.71 -22.41 -6.14
N VAL A 610 3.41 -22.06 -6.12
CA VAL A 610 2.74 -21.25 -7.15
C VAL A 610 1.99 -20.10 -6.49
N THR A 611 1.80 -19.04 -7.26
CA THR A 611 0.98 -17.91 -6.87
C THR A 611 -0.32 -17.93 -7.68
N VAL A 612 -1.44 -17.75 -6.99
CA VAL A 612 -2.78 -17.64 -7.61
C VAL A 612 -3.35 -16.28 -7.28
N LYS A 613 -3.63 -15.48 -8.31
CA LYS A 613 -4.33 -14.21 -8.21
C LYS A 613 -5.80 -14.43 -8.58
N ILE A 614 -6.72 -14.15 -7.67
CA ILE A 614 -8.16 -14.36 -7.84
C ILE A 614 -8.85 -13.01 -7.82
N THR A 615 -9.54 -12.69 -8.90
CA THR A 615 -10.41 -11.51 -9.00
C THR A 615 -11.83 -11.96 -8.68
N TYR A 616 -12.48 -11.31 -7.72
CA TYR A 616 -13.82 -11.66 -7.26
C TYR A 616 -14.64 -10.40 -6.93
N THR A 617 -15.95 -10.56 -6.86
CA THR A 617 -16.92 -9.51 -6.53
C THR A 617 -17.62 -9.83 -5.21
N GLU A 618 -17.73 -8.84 -4.34
CA GLU A 618 -18.49 -8.84 -3.09
C GLU A 618 -19.81 -8.10 -3.25
#